data_b841c9ca6dba8628592f4cd7caf3c70b
#
_entry.id   b841c9ca6dba8628592f4cd7caf3c70b
#
_cell.length_a   1.000
_cell.length_b   1.000
_cell.length_c   1.000
_cell.angle_alpha   90.00
_cell.angle_beta   90.00
_cell.angle_gamma   90.00
#
_symmetry.space_group_name_H-M   'P 1'
#
loop_
_entity.id
_entity.type
_entity.pdbx_description
1 polymer ?
#
loop_
_entity_poly.entity_id
_entity_poly.type
_entity_poly.pdbx_seq_one_letter_code
_entity_poly.pdbx_strand_id
1 'polypeptide(L)'
;MTINEAMRTYRLPNPTTPEDLECRWSKVLNFGDKVILAGHYYNGMNKPCYYGAVYEFLSDDHTCEGTIGLATASEVEFTDDGHAIAWAMQR
;
A
#
# COMPACT_ATOMS: atom_id res chain seq x y z
N MET A 1 9.13 8.30 6.63
CA MET A 1 7.72 8.31 7.10
C MET A 1 7.51 7.14 8.04
N THR A 2 6.92 7.40 9.21
CA THR A 2 6.60 6.31 10.13
C THR A 2 5.33 5.59 9.66
N ILE A 3 5.11 4.38 10.22
CA ILE A 3 3.90 3.62 9.90
C ILE A 3 2.65 4.41 10.30
N ASN A 4 2.66 5.06 11.47
CA ASN A 4 1.53 5.86 11.91
C ASN A 4 1.24 7.05 11.00
N GLU A 5 2.30 7.70 10.50
CA GLU A 5 2.14 8.79 9.54
C GLU A 5 1.54 8.31 8.22
N ALA A 6 2.00 7.15 7.73
CA ALA A 6 1.47 6.58 6.49
C ALA A 6 0.00 6.19 6.63
N MET A 7 -0.37 5.58 7.76
CA MET A 7 -1.76 5.22 8.03
C MET A 7 -2.66 6.46 8.01
N ARG A 8 -2.19 7.54 8.60
CA ARG A 8 -2.95 8.78 8.69
C ARG A 8 -3.01 9.53 7.38
N THR A 9 -1.86 9.68 6.71
CA THR A 9 -1.74 10.46 5.48
C THR A 9 -2.42 9.78 4.31
N TYR A 10 -2.19 8.49 4.16
CA TYR A 10 -2.71 7.71 3.02
C TYR A 10 -3.97 6.93 3.37
N ARG A 11 -4.42 7.01 4.62
CA ARG A 11 -5.60 6.29 5.12
C ARG A 11 -5.50 4.79 4.90
N LEU A 12 -4.31 4.24 5.12
CA LEU A 12 -4.06 2.82 4.97
C LEU A 12 -4.53 2.05 6.20
N PRO A 13 -5.33 0.98 6.01
CA PRO A 13 -5.74 0.15 7.14
C PRO A 13 -4.58 -0.69 7.65
N ASN A 14 -4.54 -0.95 8.96
CA ASN A 14 -3.50 -1.75 9.57
C ASN A 14 -3.99 -2.28 10.93
N PRO A 15 -4.22 -3.59 11.14
CA PRO A 15 -4.09 -4.65 10.15
C PRO A 15 -5.25 -4.72 9.17
N THR A 16 -5.09 -5.51 8.12
CA THR A 16 -6.12 -5.71 7.11
C THR A 16 -5.92 -7.07 6.44
N THR A 17 -6.64 -7.32 5.35
CA THR A 17 -6.47 -8.51 4.52
C THR A 17 -6.25 -8.08 3.08
N PRO A 18 -5.59 -8.93 2.24
CA PRO A 18 -5.47 -8.60 0.81
C PRO A 18 -6.82 -8.39 0.12
N GLU A 19 -7.84 -9.16 0.51
CA GLU A 19 -9.18 -9.02 -0.04
C GLU A 19 -9.76 -7.64 0.22
N ASP A 20 -9.62 -7.13 1.45
CA ASP A 20 -10.10 -5.79 1.80
C ASP A 20 -9.35 -4.70 1.03
N LEU A 21 -8.05 -4.87 0.83
CA LEU A 21 -7.27 -3.92 0.03
C LEU A 21 -7.74 -3.89 -1.41
N GLU A 22 -7.99 -5.05 -2.00
CA GLU A 22 -8.46 -5.14 -3.39
C GLU A 22 -9.83 -4.49 -3.58
N CYS A 23 -10.65 -4.45 -2.55
CA CYS A 23 -11.94 -3.77 -2.59
C CYS A 23 -11.83 -2.25 -2.63
N ARG A 24 -10.72 -1.69 -2.12
CA ARG A 24 -10.55 -0.24 -1.98
C ARG A 24 -9.52 0.35 -2.92
N TRP A 25 -8.52 -0.42 -3.31
CA TRP A 25 -7.44 0.03 -4.18
C TRP A 25 -7.44 -0.78 -5.46
N SER A 26 -7.25 -0.12 -6.59
CA SER A 26 -7.25 -0.79 -7.90
C SER A 26 -5.91 -1.45 -8.24
N LYS A 27 -4.84 -1.05 -7.58
CA LYS A 27 -3.49 -1.55 -7.86
C LYS A 27 -2.94 -2.26 -6.64
N VAL A 28 -3.34 -3.53 -6.47
CA VAL A 28 -2.88 -4.39 -5.38
C VAL A 28 -2.30 -5.66 -6.00
N LEU A 29 -1.08 -6.00 -5.61
CA LEU A 29 -0.38 -7.18 -6.12
C LEU A 29 0.09 -8.06 -4.97
N ASN A 30 -0.22 -9.35 -5.05
CA ASN A 30 0.34 -10.35 -4.17
C ASN A 30 1.72 -10.76 -4.71
N PHE A 31 2.74 -10.56 -3.91
CA PHE A 31 4.13 -10.78 -4.34
C PHE A 31 4.82 -11.69 -3.35
N GLY A 32 4.51 -12.98 -3.44
CA GLY A 32 5.07 -13.99 -2.53
C GLY A 32 4.55 -13.81 -1.11
N ASP A 33 5.43 -13.43 -0.20
CA ASP A 33 5.11 -13.19 1.20
C ASP A 33 4.71 -11.74 1.50
N LYS A 34 4.56 -10.94 0.45
CA LYS A 34 4.23 -9.52 0.57
C LYS A 34 3.03 -9.17 -0.26
N VAL A 35 2.33 -8.12 0.16
CA VAL A 35 1.24 -7.52 -0.62
C VAL A 35 1.62 -6.06 -0.84
N ILE A 36 1.71 -5.66 -2.10
CA ILE A 36 2.07 -4.29 -2.45
C ILE A 36 0.89 -3.58 -3.07
N LEU A 37 0.80 -2.29 -2.85
CA LEU A 37 -0.24 -1.48 -3.46
C LEU A 37 0.28 -0.12 -3.88
N ALA A 38 -0.42 0.46 -4.85
CA ALA A 38 -0.28 1.86 -5.19
C ALA A 38 -1.63 2.53 -5.05
N GLY A 39 -1.63 3.67 -4.41
CA GLY A 39 -2.82 4.49 -4.24
C GLY A 39 -2.53 5.92 -4.65
N HIS A 40 -3.55 6.74 -4.63
CA HIS A 40 -3.38 8.16 -4.90
C HIS A 40 -4.37 8.98 -4.09
N TYR A 41 -4.03 10.24 -3.92
CA TYR A 41 -4.93 11.24 -3.34
C TYR A 41 -4.68 12.57 -4.06
N TYR A 42 -5.63 13.47 -3.93
CA TYR A 42 -5.52 14.81 -4.54
C TYR A 42 -5.01 15.80 -3.50
N ASN A 43 -3.93 16.50 -3.83
CA ASN A 43 -3.37 17.51 -2.94
C ASN A 43 -4.20 18.80 -2.99
N GLY A 44 -3.77 19.83 -2.22
CA GLY A 44 -4.48 21.10 -2.16
C GLY A 44 -4.54 21.87 -3.49
N MET A 45 -3.73 21.46 -4.48
CA MET A 45 -3.74 22.02 -5.84
C MET A 45 -4.54 21.16 -6.81
N ASN A 46 -5.30 20.20 -6.29
CA ASN A 46 -6.12 19.27 -7.05
C ASN A 46 -5.32 18.42 -8.05
N LYS A 47 -4.07 18.11 -7.72
CA LYS A 47 -3.23 17.22 -8.51
C LYS A 47 -3.15 15.86 -7.85
N PRO A 48 -3.19 14.76 -8.62
CA PRO A 48 -3.04 13.43 -8.03
C PRO A 48 -1.61 13.20 -7.55
N CYS A 49 -1.49 12.69 -6.34
CA CYS A 49 -0.22 12.31 -5.74
C CYS A 49 -0.27 10.80 -5.51
N TYR A 50 0.63 10.06 -6.15
CA TYR A 50 0.66 8.59 -6.07
C TYR A 50 1.67 8.15 -5.04
N TYR A 51 1.32 7.08 -4.31
CA TYR A 51 2.19 6.53 -3.28
C TYR A 51 2.21 5.01 -3.38
N GLY A 52 3.29 4.40 -2.89
CA GLY A 52 3.40 2.95 -2.78
C GLY A 52 3.39 2.52 -1.33
N ALA A 53 2.90 1.33 -1.09
CA ALA A 53 2.91 0.74 0.25
C ALA A 53 3.17 -0.76 0.16
N VAL A 54 3.80 -1.30 1.20
CA VAL A 54 4.13 -2.72 1.30
C VAL A 54 3.56 -3.25 2.59
N TYR A 55 2.80 -4.34 2.48
CA TYR A 55 2.28 -5.09 3.61
C TYR A 55 2.98 -6.44 3.70
N GLU A 56 3.08 -6.96 4.90
CA GLU A 56 3.62 -8.30 5.17
C GLU A 56 2.58 -9.12 5.90
N PHE A 57 2.56 -10.44 5.64
CA PHE A 57 1.67 -11.35 6.34
C PHE A 57 2.09 -11.49 7.79
N LEU A 58 1.12 -11.39 8.69
CA LEU A 58 1.35 -11.50 10.14
C LEU A 58 1.15 -12.92 10.65
N SER A 59 0.71 -13.83 9.78
CA SER A 59 0.48 -15.23 10.11
C SER A 59 0.96 -16.11 8.96
N ASP A 60 0.89 -17.42 9.14
CA ASP A 60 1.26 -18.39 8.10
C ASP A 60 0.21 -18.50 6.99
N ASP A 61 -0.94 -17.87 7.17
CA ASP A 61 -2.00 -17.85 6.16
C ASP A 61 -1.71 -16.75 5.14
N HIS A 62 -1.13 -17.14 3.99
CA HIS A 62 -0.78 -16.23 2.89
C HIS A 62 -1.87 -16.20 1.82
N THR A 63 -3.10 -16.41 2.20
CA THR A 63 -4.25 -16.30 1.28
C THR A 63 -4.81 -14.88 1.29
N CYS A 64 -5.80 -14.63 0.43
CA CYS A 64 -6.47 -13.33 0.37
C CYS A 64 -7.25 -12.99 1.66
N GLU A 65 -7.45 -13.97 2.54
CA GLU A 65 -8.11 -13.80 3.84
C GLU A 65 -7.10 -13.68 4.99
N GLY A 66 -5.81 -13.87 4.72
CA GLY A 66 -4.76 -13.78 5.73
C GLY A 66 -4.57 -12.38 6.24
N THR A 67 -4.24 -12.24 7.53
CA THR A 67 -4.00 -10.94 8.14
C THR A 67 -2.66 -10.38 7.70
N ILE A 68 -2.66 -9.15 7.25
CA ILE A 68 -1.45 -8.43 6.86
C ILE A 68 -1.33 -7.12 7.65
N GLY A 69 -0.10 -6.71 7.86
CA GLY A 69 0.21 -5.45 8.52
C GLY A 69 1.08 -4.58 7.63
N LEU A 70 0.93 -3.28 7.77
CA LEU A 70 1.71 -2.32 6.99
C LEU A 70 3.18 -2.35 7.43
N ALA A 71 4.06 -2.63 6.48
CA ALA A 71 5.50 -2.71 6.73
C ALA A 71 6.21 -1.41 6.38
N THR A 72 5.89 -0.81 5.23
CA THR A 72 6.49 0.46 4.82
C THR A 72 5.60 1.16 3.80
N ALA A 73 5.79 2.46 3.66
CA ALA A 73 5.12 3.27 2.65
C ALA A 73 6.08 4.33 2.15
N SER A 74 5.89 4.77 0.92
CA SER A 74 6.78 5.75 0.31
C SER A 74 6.63 7.13 0.96
N GLU A 75 7.75 7.77 1.23
CA GLU A 75 7.76 9.19 1.62
C GLU A 75 7.66 10.07 0.39
N VAL A 76 8.17 9.56 -0.73
CA VAL A 76 8.18 10.27 -2.00
C VAL A 76 6.89 9.97 -2.72
N GLU A 77 6.27 11.00 -3.25
CA GLU A 77 5.09 10.87 -4.07
C GLU A 77 5.50 10.78 -5.54
N PHE A 78 4.79 9.96 -6.28
CA PHE A 78 5.09 9.68 -7.67
C PHE A 78 4.04 10.33 -8.57
N THR A 79 4.37 10.42 -9.86
CA THR A 79 3.45 11.03 -10.84
C THR A 79 2.43 10.04 -11.40
N ASP A 80 2.68 8.73 -11.22
CA ASP A 80 1.76 7.68 -11.66
C ASP A 80 1.88 6.44 -10.78
N ASP A 81 0.92 5.54 -10.90
CA ASP A 81 0.88 4.31 -10.11
C ASP A 81 1.94 3.29 -10.55
N GLY A 82 2.38 3.34 -11.80
CA GLY A 82 3.47 2.48 -12.27
C GLY A 82 4.77 2.70 -11.52
N HIS A 83 5.14 3.96 -11.31
CA HIS A 83 6.33 4.29 -10.53
C HIS A 83 6.17 3.91 -9.06
N ALA A 84 4.97 4.09 -8.51
CA ALA A 84 4.69 3.73 -7.12
C ALA A 84 4.81 2.21 -6.92
N ILE A 85 4.27 1.42 -7.83
CA ILE A 85 4.39 -0.04 -7.79
C ILE A 85 5.85 -0.47 -7.93
N ALA A 86 6.60 0.14 -8.85
CA ALA A 86 8.02 -0.18 -9.04
C ALA A 86 8.82 0.08 -7.75
N TRP A 87 8.52 1.18 -7.07
CA TRP A 87 9.14 1.46 -5.77
C TRP A 87 8.83 0.35 -4.76
N ALA A 88 7.56 -0.04 -4.66
CA ALA A 88 7.11 -1.05 -3.70
C ALA A 88 7.72 -2.43 -3.99
N MET A 89 7.89 -2.78 -5.26
CA MET A 89 8.47 -4.07 -5.66
C MET A 89 9.93 -4.22 -5.24
N GLN A 90 10.63 -3.13 -4.98
CA GLN A 90 12.04 -3.13 -4.56
C GLN A 90 12.20 -3.20 -3.04
N ARG A 91 11.13 -3.20 -2.29
CA ARG A 91 11.17 -3.29 -0.82
C ARG A 91 11.02 -4.75 -0.35
#